data_346131b6cb6a15f36773424877d951b3
#
_entry.id   346131b6cb6a15f36773424877d951b3
#
_cell.length_a   1.000
_cell.length_b   1.000
_cell.length_c   1.000
_cell.angle_alpha   90.00
_cell.angle_beta   90.00
_cell.angle_gamma   90.00
#
_symmetry.space_group_name_H-M   'P 1'
#
loop_
_entity.id
_entity.type
_entity.pdbx_description
1 polymer ?
#
loop_
_entity_poly.entity_id
_entity_poly.type
_entity_poly.pdbx_seq_one_letter_code
_entity_poly.pdbx_strand_id
1 'polypeptide(L)'
;MISIIVPIYNVEKYLKKCIESVLNQTYKNFELVLVDDGSFDNSGIICDGYGDKENIVVVHKVNGGLADARNKGIEVSRGDYITFLDSDDYIKSDYLETLYNILCKTSADIVISNFINVYEENPIIEESIKKIEYQCISKSECYRRMLLQDGIDVSSTAKLYSKKIFDSIRFKKGQLYEDINIISDVIEKAQNIAITNYAGYFYLQRLGSIMYSDFKSER
;
A
#
# COMPACT_ATOMS: atom_id res chain seq x y z
N MET A 1 3.94 -16.25 1.05
CA MET A 1 2.75 -15.63 0.42
C MET A 1 2.69 -14.14 0.76
N ILE A 2 2.21 -13.29 -0.17
CA ILE A 2 2.03 -11.84 0.06
C ILE A 2 0.53 -11.53 0.19
N SER A 3 0.12 -10.78 1.21
CA SER A 3 -1.22 -10.22 1.33
C SER A 3 -1.23 -8.77 0.86
N ILE A 4 -2.03 -8.46 -0.16
CA ILE A 4 -2.26 -7.09 -0.63
C ILE A 4 -3.53 -6.60 0.05
N ILE A 5 -3.41 -5.59 0.91
CA ILE A 5 -4.53 -5.01 1.66
C ILE A 5 -4.99 -3.74 0.97
N VAL A 6 -6.24 -3.72 0.54
CA VAL A 6 -6.88 -2.59 -0.13
C VAL A 6 -8.01 -2.07 0.75
N PRO A 7 -7.82 -0.95 1.47
CA PRO A 7 -8.91 -0.26 2.17
C PRO A 7 -9.78 0.48 1.15
N ILE A 8 -11.11 0.35 1.27
CA ILE A 8 -12.07 0.82 0.27
C ILE A 8 -13.14 1.67 0.95
N TYR A 9 -13.36 2.88 0.44
CA TYR A 9 -14.47 3.73 0.88
C TYR A 9 -14.85 4.73 -0.21
N ASN A 10 -16.04 4.56 -0.84
CA ASN A 10 -16.60 5.44 -1.87
C ASN A 10 -15.63 5.73 -3.03
N VAL A 11 -15.16 4.69 -3.72
CA VAL A 11 -14.15 4.75 -4.80
C VAL A 11 -14.54 3.94 -6.04
N GLU A 12 -15.84 3.74 -6.28
CA GLU A 12 -16.37 2.90 -7.37
C GLU A 12 -15.72 3.19 -8.74
N LYS A 13 -15.38 4.47 -9.00
CA LYS A 13 -14.77 4.92 -10.26
C LYS A 13 -13.39 4.30 -10.53
N TYR A 14 -12.61 4.07 -9.48
CA TYR A 14 -11.19 3.68 -9.59
C TYR A 14 -10.94 2.21 -9.22
N LEU A 15 -11.80 1.66 -8.35
CA LEU A 15 -11.62 0.37 -7.69
C LEU A 15 -11.35 -0.78 -8.65
N LYS A 16 -12.04 -0.83 -9.79
CA LYS A 16 -11.84 -1.90 -10.77
C LYS A 16 -10.41 -1.90 -11.33
N LYS A 17 -9.85 -0.73 -11.65
CA LYS A 17 -8.47 -0.59 -12.14
C LYS A 17 -7.47 -1.03 -11.08
N CYS A 18 -7.69 -0.67 -9.82
CA CYS A 18 -6.89 -1.09 -8.69
C CYS A 18 -6.85 -2.64 -8.59
N ILE A 19 -8.02 -3.28 -8.50
CA ILE A 19 -8.14 -4.75 -8.39
C ILE A 19 -7.49 -5.45 -9.58
N GLU A 20 -7.77 -5.02 -10.80
CA GLU A 20 -7.21 -5.63 -12.01
C GLU A 20 -5.69 -5.52 -12.06
N SER A 21 -5.10 -4.44 -11.55
CA SER A 21 -3.65 -4.28 -11.46
C SER A 21 -3.00 -5.33 -10.56
N VAL A 22 -3.70 -5.73 -9.48
CA VAL A 22 -3.26 -6.82 -8.59
C VAL A 22 -3.43 -8.19 -9.26
N LEU A 23 -4.56 -8.43 -9.90
CA LEU A 23 -4.82 -9.72 -10.57
C LEU A 23 -3.84 -9.99 -11.72
N ASN A 24 -3.31 -8.94 -12.34
CA ASN A 24 -2.34 -9.02 -13.42
C ASN A 24 -0.87 -9.15 -12.94
N GLN A 25 -0.62 -9.31 -11.64
CA GLN A 25 0.74 -9.48 -11.14
C GLN A 25 1.42 -10.75 -11.69
N THR A 26 2.73 -10.65 -11.99
CA THR A 26 3.55 -11.80 -12.41
C THR A 26 3.79 -12.77 -11.26
N TYR A 27 3.99 -12.27 -10.05
CA TYR A 27 4.09 -13.07 -8.83
C TYR A 27 2.71 -13.63 -8.43
N LYS A 28 2.55 -14.96 -8.43
CA LYS A 28 1.23 -15.59 -8.26
C LYS A 28 0.90 -16.07 -6.84
N ASN A 29 1.89 -16.11 -5.93
CA ASN A 29 1.66 -16.57 -4.56
C ASN A 29 1.21 -15.39 -3.66
N PHE A 30 0.04 -14.84 -3.96
CA PHE A 30 -0.56 -13.74 -3.21
C PHE A 30 -2.04 -13.98 -2.90
N GLU A 31 -2.53 -13.26 -1.91
CA GLU A 31 -3.96 -13.02 -1.68
C GLU A 31 -4.26 -11.52 -1.76
N LEU A 32 -5.45 -11.18 -2.21
CA LEU A 32 -5.99 -9.82 -2.24
C LEU A 32 -7.07 -9.68 -1.17
N VAL A 33 -6.86 -8.77 -0.22
CA VAL A 33 -7.78 -8.49 0.87
C VAL A 33 -8.47 -7.14 0.60
N LEU A 34 -9.72 -7.19 0.16
CA LEU A 34 -10.58 -6.03 -0.09
C LEU A 34 -11.36 -5.71 1.17
N VAL A 35 -11.13 -4.55 1.78
CA VAL A 35 -11.81 -4.15 3.01
C VAL A 35 -12.71 -2.95 2.70
N ASP A 36 -13.98 -3.21 2.44
CA ASP A 36 -15.00 -2.19 2.28
C ASP A 36 -15.41 -1.62 3.64
N ASP A 37 -15.02 -0.39 3.87
CA ASP A 37 -15.26 0.36 5.12
C ASP A 37 -16.64 1.05 5.11
N GLY A 38 -17.68 0.34 4.68
CA GLY A 38 -19.07 0.81 4.70
C GLY A 38 -19.36 1.84 3.60
N SER A 39 -18.93 1.57 2.36
CA SER A 39 -19.21 2.44 1.21
C SER A 39 -20.69 2.60 0.94
N PHE A 40 -21.08 3.79 0.47
CA PHE A 40 -22.46 4.11 0.05
C PHE A 40 -22.68 4.03 -1.46
N ASP A 41 -21.56 4.02 -2.22
CA ASP A 41 -21.53 3.85 -3.68
C ASP A 41 -21.49 2.35 -4.05
N ASN A 42 -21.24 2.05 -5.32
CA ASN A 42 -21.17 0.67 -5.78
C ASN A 42 -19.86 -0.06 -5.41
N SER A 43 -18.95 0.53 -4.63
CA SER A 43 -17.68 -0.09 -4.26
C SER A 43 -17.85 -1.47 -3.62
N GLY A 44 -18.81 -1.61 -2.68
CA GLY A 44 -19.12 -2.90 -2.04
C GLY A 44 -19.57 -3.95 -3.06
N ILE A 45 -20.48 -3.59 -3.97
CA ILE A 45 -20.97 -4.47 -5.06
C ILE A 45 -19.82 -4.88 -5.99
N ILE A 46 -18.89 -3.95 -6.29
CA ILE A 46 -17.70 -4.26 -7.10
C ILE A 46 -16.85 -5.30 -6.38
N CYS A 47 -16.60 -5.16 -5.07
CA CYS A 47 -15.86 -6.14 -4.29
C CYS A 47 -16.48 -7.54 -4.37
N ASP A 48 -17.80 -7.64 -4.18
CA ASP A 48 -18.57 -8.89 -4.24
C ASP A 48 -18.38 -9.61 -5.59
N GLY A 49 -18.30 -8.83 -6.68
CA GLY A 49 -18.06 -9.38 -8.02
C GLY A 49 -16.71 -10.11 -8.19
N TYR A 50 -15.80 -9.96 -7.23
CA TYR A 50 -14.51 -10.68 -7.22
C TYR A 50 -14.42 -11.76 -6.13
N GLY A 51 -15.39 -11.83 -5.21
CA GLY A 51 -15.35 -12.68 -4.02
C GLY A 51 -15.29 -14.19 -4.28
N ASP A 52 -15.70 -14.66 -5.45
CA ASP A 52 -15.68 -16.09 -5.83
C ASP A 52 -14.25 -16.61 -6.15
N LYS A 53 -13.24 -15.75 -6.20
CA LYS A 53 -11.85 -16.15 -6.50
C LYS A 53 -11.16 -16.62 -5.21
N GLU A 54 -10.51 -17.78 -5.25
CA GLU A 54 -9.86 -18.42 -4.09
C GLU A 54 -8.81 -17.54 -3.38
N ASN A 55 -8.18 -16.66 -4.13
CA ASN A 55 -7.14 -15.77 -3.59
C ASN A 55 -7.65 -14.37 -3.26
N ILE A 56 -8.97 -14.13 -3.23
CA ILE A 56 -9.57 -12.87 -2.82
C ILE A 56 -10.39 -13.05 -1.54
N VAL A 57 -10.17 -12.16 -0.60
CA VAL A 57 -10.94 -12.06 0.65
C VAL A 57 -11.66 -10.72 0.64
N VAL A 58 -12.99 -10.74 0.66
CA VAL A 58 -13.83 -9.55 0.77
C VAL A 58 -14.33 -9.42 2.20
N VAL A 59 -14.17 -8.23 2.77
CA VAL A 59 -14.63 -7.90 4.12
C VAL A 59 -15.46 -6.61 4.05
N HIS A 60 -16.73 -6.70 4.42
CA HIS A 60 -17.58 -5.53 4.63
C HIS A 60 -17.66 -5.19 6.12
N LYS A 61 -17.53 -3.94 6.46
CA LYS A 61 -17.63 -3.49 7.85
C LYS A 61 -18.32 -2.13 7.96
N VAL A 62 -18.77 -1.78 9.14
CA VAL A 62 -19.25 -0.42 9.43
C VAL A 62 -18.05 0.54 9.32
N ASN A 63 -18.29 1.72 8.75
CA ASN A 63 -17.24 2.72 8.56
C ASN A 63 -16.52 3.03 9.88
N GLY A 64 -15.22 2.90 9.86
CA GLY A 64 -14.32 3.17 10.99
C GLY A 64 -13.09 3.98 10.58
N GLY A 65 -13.00 4.36 9.30
CA GLY A 65 -11.90 5.12 8.70
C GLY A 65 -10.73 4.25 8.23
N LEU A 66 -9.82 4.88 7.51
CA LEU A 66 -8.70 4.23 6.81
C LEU A 66 -7.83 3.36 7.73
N ALA A 67 -7.49 3.88 8.92
CA ALA A 67 -6.73 3.14 9.93
C ALA A 67 -7.43 1.83 10.35
N ASP A 68 -8.75 1.88 10.55
CA ASP A 68 -9.55 0.72 10.95
C ASP A 68 -9.66 -0.31 9.82
N ALA A 69 -9.84 0.15 8.59
CA ALA A 69 -9.87 -0.70 7.41
C ALA A 69 -8.52 -1.42 7.19
N ARG A 70 -7.39 -0.71 7.29
CA ARG A 70 -6.04 -1.32 7.22
C ARG A 70 -5.81 -2.33 8.34
N ASN A 71 -6.21 -2.03 9.57
CA ASN A 71 -6.10 -2.96 10.70
C ASN A 71 -6.93 -4.23 10.48
N LYS A 72 -8.14 -4.08 9.96
CA LYS A 72 -8.98 -5.24 9.61
C LYS A 72 -8.33 -6.09 8.52
N GLY A 73 -7.73 -5.46 7.53
CA GLY A 73 -6.95 -6.15 6.50
C GLY A 73 -5.78 -6.94 7.09
N ILE A 74 -5.00 -6.35 8.01
CA ILE A 74 -3.91 -7.04 8.72
C ILE A 74 -4.43 -8.26 9.49
N GLU A 75 -5.56 -8.10 10.20
CA GLU A 75 -6.17 -9.17 11.02
C GLU A 75 -6.54 -10.40 10.19
N VAL A 76 -7.17 -10.20 9.03
CA VAL A 76 -7.66 -11.31 8.19
C VAL A 76 -6.61 -11.85 7.21
N SER A 77 -5.49 -11.13 7.01
CA SER A 77 -4.43 -11.54 6.10
C SER A 77 -3.74 -12.83 6.55
N ARG A 78 -3.37 -13.70 5.60
CA ARG A 78 -2.73 -15.00 5.83
C ARG A 78 -1.29 -15.07 5.35
N GLY A 79 -0.85 -14.06 4.57
CA GLY A 79 0.50 -14.01 4.01
C GLY A 79 1.57 -13.74 5.08
N ASP A 80 2.80 -14.13 4.78
CA ASP A 80 3.98 -13.84 5.59
C ASP A 80 4.45 -12.40 5.40
N TYR A 81 4.01 -11.77 4.31
CA TYR A 81 4.33 -10.41 3.93
C TYR A 81 3.06 -9.63 3.63
N ILE A 82 3.11 -8.32 3.87
CA ILE A 82 1.99 -7.38 3.65
C ILE A 82 2.45 -6.23 2.76
N THR A 83 1.62 -5.82 1.82
CA THR A 83 1.70 -4.53 1.15
C THR A 83 0.34 -3.86 1.17
N PHE A 84 0.31 -2.53 1.34
CA PHE A 84 -0.91 -1.73 1.28
C PHE A 84 -1.00 -1.07 -0.10
N LEU A 85 -2.21 -1.09 -0.65
CA LEU A 85 -2.54 -0.43 -1.92
C LEU A 85 -3.81 0.37 -1.71
N ASP A 86 -3.74 1.68 -1.87
CA ASP A 86 -4.93 2.54 -1.78
C ASP A 86 -5.85 2.28 -2.99
N SER A 87 -7.15 2.30 -2.75
CA SER A 87 -8.16 1.79 -3.70
C SER A 87 -8.37 2.63 -4.95
N ASP A 88 -7.80 3.83 -4.99
CA ASP A 88 -7.75 4.70 -6.17
C ASP A 88 -6.42 4.60 -6.94
N ASP A 89 -5.43 3.91 -6.39
CA ASP A 89 -4.12 3.67 -6.98
C ASP A 89 -4.04 2.35 -7.75
N TYR A 90 -2.92 2.09 -8.41
CA TYR A 90 -2.65 0.82 -9.08
C TYR A 90 -1.15 0.52 -9.15
N ILE A 91 -0.80 -0.74 -9.43
CA ILE A 91 0.59 -1.21 -9.43
C ILE A 91 0.97 -1.84 -10.77
N LYS A 92 2.26 -1.75 -11.11
CA LYS A 92 2.84 -2.38 -12.29
C LYS A 92 2.79 -3.90 -12.16
N SER A 93 2.66 -4.62 -13.27
CA SER A 93 2.50 -6.08 -13.28
C SER A 93 3.64 -6.86 -12.62
N ASP A 94 4.84 -6.30 -12.58
CA ASP A 94 6.04 -6.90 -11.95
C ASP A 94 6.33 -6.38 -10.53
N TYR A 95 5.40 -5.59 -9.94
CA TYR A 95 5.60 -4.92 -8.65
C TYR A 95 5.87 -5.91 -7.51
N LEU A 96 4.99 -6.87 -7.31
CA LEU A 96 5.14 -7.85 -6.22
C LEU A 96 6.40 -8.70 -6.39
N GLU A 97 6.68 -9.16 -7.62
CA GLU A 97 7.84 -9.97 -7.92
C GLU A 97 9.14 -9.23 -7.66
N THR A 98 9.20 -7.96 -8.07
CA THR A 98 10.38 -7.11 -7.87
C THR A 98 10.67 -6.89 -6.40
N LEU A 99 9.67 -6.48 -5.61
CA LEU A 99 9.87 -6.24 -4.17
C LEU A 99 10.17 -7.53 -3.41
N TYR A 100 9.51 -8.63 -3.75
CA TYR A 100 9.76 -9.93 -3.12
C TYR A 100 11.19 -10.45 -3.42
N ASN A 101 11.67 -10.28 -4.65
CA ASN A 101 13.03 -10.67 -5.02
C ASN A 101 14.08 -9.85 -4.25
N ILE A 102 13.85 -8.53 -4.07
CA ILE A 102 14.73 -7.68 -3.26
C ILE A 102 14.70 -8.13 -1.80
N LEU A 103 13.51 -8.36 -1.25
CA LEU A 103 13.34 -8.83 0.13
C LEU A 103 14.11 -10.13 0.39
N CYS A 104 13.98 -11.12 -0.51
CA CYS A 104 14.69 -12.40 -0.39
C CYS A 104 16.22 -12.23 -0.47
N LYS A 105 16.72 -11.38 -1.39
CA LYS A 105 18.17 -11.15 -1.58
C LYS A 105 18.81 -10.39 -0.42
N THR A 106 18.06 -9.53 0.24
CA THR A 106 18.54 -8.67 1.32
C THR A 106 18.19 -9.17 2.70
N SER A 107 17.32 -10.19 2.81
CA SER A 107 16.70 -10.61 4.07
C SER A 107 16.06 -9.44 4.82
N ALA A 108 15.49 -8.48 4.07
CA ALA A 108 14.88 -7.29 4.64
C ALA A 108 13.53 -7.61 5.29
N ASP A 109 13.21 -6.90 6.36
CA ASP A 109 11.87 -6.89 6.96
C ASP A 109 10.96 -5.88 6.27
N ILE A 110 11.58 -4.86 5.64
CA ILE A 110 10.89 -3.83 4.87
C ILE A 110 11.66 -3.57 3.57
N VAL A 111 10.96 -3.59 2.45
CA VAL A 111 11.45 -3.08 1.16
C VAL A 111 10.66 -1.84 0.82
N ILE A 112 11.35 -0.71 0.61
CA ILE A 112 10.77 0.59 0.26
C ILE A 112 11.06 0.86 -1.20
N SER A 113 10.02 1.05 -2.01
CA SER A 113 10.13 1.43 -3.42
C SER A 113 9.72 2.88 -3.63
N ASN A 114 10.06 3.42 -4.80
CA ASN A 114 9.51 4.69 -5.25
C ASN A 114 8.08 4.51 -5.79
N PHE A 115 7.39 5.62 -5.98
CA PHE A 115 6.09 5.70 -6.65
C PHE A 115 6.12 6.75 -7.77
N ILE A 116 5.15 6.68 -8.66
CA ILE A 116 4.97 7.61 -9.77
C ILE A 116 3.64 8.34 -9.56
N ASN A 117 3.70 9.68 -9.53
CA ASN A 117 2.47 10.49 -9.53
C ASN A 117 1.81 10.42 -10.90
N VAL A 118 0.53 10.08 -10.91
CA VAL A 118 -0.32 10.01 -12.11
C VAL A 118 -1.45 10.99 -11.98
N TYR A 119 -1.79 11.65 -13.06
CA TYR A 119 -2.89 12.62 -13.10
C TYR A 119 -3.99 12.09 -14.02
N GLU A 120 -5.27 12.35 -13.68
CA GLU A 120 -6.41 11.86 -14.46
C GLU A 120 -6.34 12.30 -15.95
N GLU A 121 -5.76 13.47 -16.21
CA GLU A 121 -5.75 14.09 -17.54
C GLU A 121 -4.51 13.76 -18.38
N ASN A 122 -3.47 13.14 -17.81
CA ASN A 122 -2.21 12.89 -18.50
C ASN A 122 -1.89 11.39 -18.55
N PRO A 123 -1.71 10.81 -19.75
CA PRO A 123 -1.23 9.44 -19.87
C PRO A 123 0.19 9.33 -19.30
N ILE A 124 0.45 8.22 -18.62
CA ILE A 124 1.77 7.91 -18.06
C ILE A 124 2.77 7.77 -19.19
N ILE A 125 3.85 8.55 -19.13
CA ILE A 125 5.05 8.21 -19.87
C ILE A 125 5.80 7.21 -18.99
N GLU A 126 5.76 5.93 -19.35
CA GLU A 126 6.60 4.92 -18.70
C GLU A 126 8.08 5.30 -18.93
N GLU A 127 8.69 5.93 -17.95
CA GLU A 127 10.15 5.98 -17.90
C GLU A 127 10.63 4.57 -17.57
N SER A 128 11.21 3.90 -18.55
CA SER A 128 11.84 2.60 -18.35
C SER A 128 13.07 2.79 -17.46
N ILE A 129 12.96 2.34 -16.20
CA ILE A 129 14.13 2.23 -15.33
C ILE A 129 15.08 1.24 -15.98
N LYS A 130 16.19 1.72 -16.50
CA LYS A 130 17.18 0.89 -17.24
C LYS A 130 17.81 -0.19 -16.37
N LYS A 131 17.88 0.02 -15.05
CA LYS A 131 18.47 -0.93 -14.09
C LYS A 131 17.83 -0.74 -12.73
N ILE A 132 17.28 -1.81 -12.18
CA ILE A 132 16.78 -1.82 -10.81
C ILE A 132 17.97 -1.95 -9.86
N GLU A 133 18.14 -0.96 -9.00
CA GLU A 133 19.17 -0.92 -7.96
C GLU A 133 18.51 -0.96 -6.59
N TYR A 134 19.17 -1.58 -5.62
CA TYR A 134 18.69 -1.65 -4.25
C TYR A 134 19.89 -1.69 -3.28
N GLN A 135 19.65 -1.23 -2.06
CA GLN A 135 20.63 -1.25 -0.98
C GLN A 135 19.96 -1.42 0.38
N CYS A 136 20.68 -2.06 1.30
CA CYS A 136 20.28 -2.06 2.71
C CYS A 136 20.72 -0.75 3.36
N ILE A 137 19.89 -0.22 4.22
CA ILE A 137 20.17 1.02 4.98
C ILE A 137 19.93 0.80 6.47
N SER A 138 20.60 1.59 7.30
CA SER A 138 20.34 1.62 8.73
C SER A 138 19.02 2.34 9.05
N LYS A 139 18.45 2.11 10.23
CA LYS A 139 17.28 2.85 10.73
C LYS A 139 17.55 4.36 10.75
N SER A 140 18.72 4.78 11.20
CA SER A 140 19.09 6.20 11.23
C SER A 140 19.11 6.83 9.84
N GLU A 141 19.62 6.11 8.84
CA GLU A 141 19.59 6.58 7.46
C GLU A 141 18.16 6.58 6.90
N CYS A 142 17.32 5.61 7.26
CA CYS A 142 15.91 5.59 6.89
C CYS A 142 15.19 6.84 7.43
N TYR A 143 15.36 7.16 8.72
CA TYR A 143 14.82 8.38 9.32
C TYR A 143 15.35 9.65 8.67
N ARG A 144 16.67 9.73 8.43
CA ARG A 144 17.28 10.90 7.76
C ARG A 144 16.63 11.16 6.41
N ARG A 145 16.53 10.12 5.57
CA ARG A 145 15.92 10.24 4.24
C ARG A 145 14.45 10.59 4.30
N MET A 146 13.71 9.97 5.21
CA MET A 146 12.29 10.26 5.40
C MET A 146 12.05 11.71 5.82
N LEU A 147 12.85 12.24 6.78
CA LEU A 147 12.74 13.62 7.24
C LEU A 147 13.14 14.63 6.15
N LEU A 148 14.08 14.29 5.29
CA LEU A 148 14.54 15.12 4.17
C LEU A 148 13.72 14.89 2.89
N GLN A 149 12.73 13.98 2.91
CA GLN A 149 11.97 13.54 1.73
C GLN A 149 12.89 13.07 0.58
N ASP A 150 13.98 12.39 0.92
CA ASP A 150 15.00 11.88 0.00
C ASP A 150 14.64 10.42 -0.38
N GLY A 151 13.65 10.26 -1.25
CA GLY A 151 13.22 8.96 -1.80
C GLY A 151 12.51 8.03 -0.82
N ILE A 152 12.22 8.48 0.40
CA ILE A 152 11.42 7.77 1.39
C ILE A 152 10.35 8.72 1.93
N ASP A 153 9.09 8.34 1.80
CA ASP A 153 7.99 9.05 2.40
C ASP A 153 7.38 8.29 3.61
N VAL A 154 6.50 8.98 4.31
CA VAL A 154 5.85 8.45 5.53
C VAL A 154 4.68 7.51 5.23
N SER A 155 4.21 7.40 3.99
CA SER A 155 3.04 6.58 3.63
C SER A 155 3.28 5.10 3.93
N SER A 156 2.21 4.37 4.18
CA SER A 156 2.27 2.91 4.30
C SER A 156 2.29 2.20 2.96
N THR A 157 2.00 2.89 1.86
CA THR A 157 2.00 2.37 0.49
C THR A 157 3.41 2.33 -0.11
N ALA A 158 3.55 1.77 -1.30
CA ALA A 158 4.83 1.60 -2.01
C ALA A 158 5.90 0.84 -1.20
N LYS A 159 5.50 -0.05 -0.31
CA LYS A 159 6.38 -0.83 0.57
C LYS A 159 5.90 -2.28 0.68
N LEU A 160 6.86 -3.20 0.86
CA LEU A 160 6.58 -4.60 1.22
C LEU A 160 7.15 -4.86 2.61
N TYR A 161 6.31 -5.36 3.51
CA TYR A 161 6.63 -5.58 4.91
C TYR A 161 6.61 -7.06 5.27
N SER A 162 7.49 -7.50 6.15
CA SER A 162 7.28 -8.73 6.93
C SER A 162 6.05 -8.55 7.83
N LYS A 163 5.09 -9.47 7.75
CA LYS A 163 3.86 -9.41 8.57
C LYS A 163 4.16 -9.38 10.06
N LYS A 164 5.26 -9.98 10.51
CA LYS A 164 5.69 -10.00 11.92
C LYS A 164 5.85 -8.61 12.53
N ILE A 165 6.12 -7.57 11.72
CA ILE A 165 6.14 -6.19 12.18
C ILE A 165 4.80 -5.81 12.82
N PHE A 166 3.71 -6.28 12.24
CA PHE A 166 2.35 -5.96 12.67
C PHE A 166 1.81 -6.88 13.77
N ASP A 167 2.59 -7.78 14.37
CA ASP A 167 2.12 -8.60 15.49
C ASP A 167 1.74 -7.76 16.72
N SER A 168 2.43 -6.64 16.92
CA SER A 168 2.23 -5.73 18.06
C SER A 168 1.95 -4.28 17.67
N ILE A 169 1.91 -3.96 16.38
CA ILE A 169 1.73 -2.60 15.86
C ILE A 169 0.40 -2.53 15.10
N ARG A 170 -0.37 -1.45 15.34
CA ARG A 170 -1.63 -1.17 14.63
C ARG A 170 -1.75 0.31 14.34
N PHE A 171 -2.42 0.64 13.25
CA PHE A 171 -2.83 2.02 12.94
C PHE A 171 -3.76 2.55 14.03
N LYS A 172 -3.54 3.78 14.48
CA LYS A 172 -4.38 4.40 15.51
C LYS A 172 -5.68 4.89 14.87
N LYS A 173 -6.82 4.33 15.31
CA LYS A 173 -8.15 4.70 14.82
C LYS A 173 -8.50 6.12 15.18
N GLY A 174 -9.24 6.80 14.29
CA GLY A 174 -9.77 8.14 14.52
C GLY A 174 -8.73 9.25 14.47
N GLN A 175 -7.52 8.97 14.01
CA GLN A 175 -6.48 9.97 13.79
C GLN A 175 -6.30 10.23 12.30
N LEU A 176 -6.11 11.50 11.94
CA LEU A 176 -5.64 11.90 10.62
C LEU A 176 -4.14 11.64 10.52
N TYR A 177 -3.68 11.37 9.30
CA TYR A 177 -2.26 11.07 9.04
C TYR A 177 -1.78 9.84 9.85
N GLU A 178 -2.57 8.79 9.84
CA GLU A 178 -2.31 7.52 10.55
C GLU A 178 -0.96 6.92 10.19
N ASP A 179 -0.48 7.17 8.98
CA ASP A 179 0.82 6.70 8.48
C ASP A 179 1.99 7.31 9.26
N ILE A 180 1.95 8.63 9.55
CA ILE A 180 2.98 9.31 10.34
C ILE A 180 3.08 8.72 11.74
N ASN A 181 1.93 8.33 12.31
CA ASN A 181 1.90 7.79 13.66
C ASN A 181 2.46 6.37 13.77
N ILE A 182 2.41 5.58 12.71
CA ILE A 182 2.83 4.18 12.74
C ILE A 182 4.25 3.97 12.20
N ILE A 183 4.70 4.82 11.27
CA ILE A 183 5.93 4.56 10.51
C ILE A 183 7.18 4.45 11.41
N SER A 184 7.25 5.23 12.48
CA SER A 184 8.36 5.14 13.44
C SER A 184 8.39 3.79 14.15
N ASP A 185 7.24 3.29 14.61
CA ASP A 185 7.14 2.00 15.28
C ASP A 185 7.51 0.86 14.32
N VAL A 186 7.10 0.98 13.05
CA VAL A 186 7.42 0.04 11.97
C VAL A 186 8.93 0.00 11.70
N ILE A 187 9.59 1.15 11.58
CA ILE A 187 11.04 1.25 11.40
C ILE A 187 11.79 0.68 12.61
N GLU A 188 11.35 1.00 13.82
CA GLU A 188 11.99 0.49 15.05
C GLU A 188 11.87 -1.03 15.18
N LYS A 189 10.77 -1.62 14.73
CA LYS A 189 10.54 -3.06 14.78
C LYS A 189 11.35 -3.82 13.73
N ALA A 190 11.62 -3.23 12.58
CA ALA A 190 12.41 -3.85 11.52
C ALA A 190 13.86 -4.05 11.96
N GLN A 191 14.49 -5.16 11.59
CA GLN A 191 15.93 -5.39 11.75
C GLN A 191 16.69 -4.95 10.49
N ASN A 192 16.17 -5.30 9.32
CA ASN A 192 16.78 -5.01 8.03
C ASN A 192 15.82 -4.20 7.16
N ILE A 193 16.29 -3.09 6.61
CA ILE A 193 15.53 -2.21 5.72
C ILE A 193 16.27 -2.13 4.38
N ALA A 194 15.59 -2.40 3.29
CA ALA A 194 16.09 -2.20 1.94
C ALA A 194 15.31 -1.10 1.23
N ILE A 195 16.01 -0.33 0.41
CA ILE A 195 15.40 0.67 -0.48
C ILE A 195 15.77 0.35 -1.92
N THR A 196 14.91 0.75 -2.86
CA THR A 196 15.16 0.57 -4.29
C THR A 196 14.71 1.79 -5.09
N ASN A 197 15.35 2.01 -6.24
CA ASN A 197 14.94 3.01 -7.23
C ASN A 197 13.74 2.55 -8.07
N TYR A 198 13.27 1.30 -7.90
CA TYR A 198 12.11 0.80 -8.62
C TYR A 198 10.86 1.60 -8.29
N ALA A 199 10.13 2.03 -9.30
CA ALA A 199 8.89 2.78 -9.20
C ALA A 199 7.77 2.02 -9.92
N GLY A 200 7.13 1.11 -9.21
CA GLY A 200 6.03 0.28 -9.75
C GLY A 200 4.69 0.55 -9.07
N TYR A 201 4.61 1.55 -8.21
CA TYR A 201 3.39 2.03 -7.57
C TYR A 201 2.95 3.32 -8.25
N PHE A 202 1.71 3.40 -8.74
CA PHE A 202 1.14 4.56 -9.41
C PHE A 202 0.16 5.26 -8.50
N TYR A 203 0.58 6.42 -7.97
CA TYR A 203 -0.19 7.24 -7.06
C TYR A 203 -1.06 8.24 -7.83
N LEU A 204 -2.38 8.05 -7.78
CA LEU A 204 -3.34 8.88 -8.51
C LEU A 204 -3.60 10.22 -7.81
N GLN A 205 -3.19 11.30 -8.46
CA GLN A 205 -3.51 12.67 -8.06
C GLN A 205 -4.88 13.06 -8.63
N ARG A 206 -5.89 13.19 -7.78
CA ARG A 206 -7.26 13.53 -8.19
C ARG A 206 -7.88 14.60 -7.31
N LEU A 207 -8.79 15.37 -7.87
CA LEU A 207 -9.62 16.30 -7.11
C LEU A 207 -10.50 15.52 -6.11
N GLY A 208 -10.54 15.99 -4.86
CA GLY A 208 -11.32 15.33 -3.79
C GLY A 208 -10.56 14.23 -3.04
N SER A 209 -9.27 14.02 -3.30
CA SER A 209 -8.44 13.22 -2.39
C SER A 209 -8.25 13.96 -1.06
N ILE A 210 -7.96 13.21 0.01
CA ILE A 210 -7.74 13.77 1.36
C ILE A 210 -6.65 14.87 1.34
N MET A 211 -5.64 14.71 0.48
CA MET A 211 -4.53 15.66 0.34
C MET A 211 -4.91 16.97 -0.36
N TYR A 212 -5.93 16.97 -1.21
CA TYR A 212 -6.43 18.15 -1.95
C TYR A 212 -7.68 18.78 -1.34
N SER A 213 -8.17 18.27 -0.21
CA SER A 213 -9.28 18.91 0.48
C SER A 213 -8.81 20.18 1.19
N ASP A 214 -9.58 21.28 1.04
CA ASP A 214 -9.32 22.54 1.73
C ASP A 214 -9.07 22.32 3.22
N PHE A 215 -8.08 23.07 3.76
CA PHE A 215 -7.74 23.03 5.18
C PHE A 215 -8.96 23.50 5.99
N LYS A 216 -9.68 22.56 6.61
CA LYS A 216 -10.73 22.88 7.57
C LYS A 216 -10.09 23.09 8.93
N SER A 217 -10.43 24.20 9.59
CA SER A 217 -9.89 24.58 10.92
C SER A 217 -10.21 23.59 12.06
N GLU A 218 -10.91 22.51 11.76
CA GLU A 218 -11.28 21.41 12.68
C GLU A 218 -10.45 20.14 12.48
N ARG A 219 -9.32 20.24 11.78
CA ARG A 219 -8.39 19.12 11.59
C ARG A 219 -7.21 19.18 12.52
#